data_86ff0e3e21b972c90f88c7aac84018cc
#
_entry.id   86ff0e3e21b972c90f88c7aac84018cc
#
_cell.length_a   1.000
_cell.length_b   1.000
_cell.length_c   1.000
_cell.angle_alpha   90.00
_cell.angle_beta   90.00
_cell.angle_gamma   90.00
#
_symmetry.space_group_name_H-M   'P 1'
#
loop_
_entity.id
_entity.type
_entity.pdbx_description
1 polymer ?
#
loop_
_entity_poly.entity_id
_entity_poly.type
_entity_poly.pdbx_seq_one_letter_code
_entity_poly.pdbx_strand_id
1 'polypeptide(L)'
;MALAHVPILVQTQINRCVAEILLILGYECALVVHGSIALDDFHLGQSDIDILGFVDAPPTAAQLRGVMQVLVANSLQPAPIEFSLLDRAVLAAWVHPAPFLLHYGESWRAAMTAALADPHHDWLTVRHDPDLSAHLAVAHARGIVVAGAVTIPAPTVADAWAAVWYDIKDAAEQVVDEPVYVILNLCRTLWWRQTGQVVSKSAGGELVLPQLSGDVALVVTGVLALRRGDAVQLPAAAVLHRVVAELLERIAGS
;
A
#
# COMPACT_ATOMS: atom_id res chain seq x y z
N MET A 1 0.61 0.85 -22.08
CA MET A 1 0.92 -0.60 -22.05
C MET A 1 1.44 -1.09 -20.69
N ALA A 2 1.90 -0.23 -19.82
CA ALA A 2 2.46 -0.64 -18.49
C ALA A 2 1.46 -1.36 -17.55
N LEU A 3 0.15 -1.21 -17.77
CA LEU A 3 -0.91 -1.80 -16.94
C LEU A 3 -1.70 -2.93 -17.65
N ALA A 4 -1.14 -3.55 -18.70
CA ALA A 4 -1.86 -4.51 -19.55
C ALA A 4 -2.33 -5.79 -18.81
N HIS A 5 -1.70 -6.12 -17.67
CA HIS A 5 -2.06 -7.24 -16.80
C HIS A 5 -3.23 -6.93 -15.83
N VAL A 6 -3.61 -5.65 -15.72
CA VAL A 6 -4.67 -5.20 -14.81
C VAL A 6 -6.04 -5.27 -15.52
N PRO A 7 -7.15 -5.62 -14.84
CA PRO A 7 -8.48 -5.61 -15.44
C PRO A 7 -8.83 -4.27 -16.09
N ILE A 8 -9.46 -4.28 -17.27
CA ILE A 8 -9.72 -3.07 -18.08
C ILE A 8 -10.51 -1.99 -17.32
N LEU A 9 -11.43 -2.37 -16.44
CA LEU A 9 -12.17 -1.41 -15.62
C LEU A 9 -11.28 -0.70 -14.61
N VAL A 10 -10.29 -1.40 -14.04
CA VAL A 10 -9.31 -0.83 -13.12
C VAL A 10 -8.35 0.09 -13.87
N GLN A 11 -7.90 -0.31 -15.08
CA GLN A 11 -7.11 0.59 -15.94
C GLN A 11 -7.87 1.88 -16.26
N THR A 12 -9.16 1.77 -16.57
CA THR A 12 -10.03 2.93 -16.85
C THR A 12 -10.14 3.85 -15.63
N GLN A 13 -10.31 3.27 -14.42
CA GLN A 13 -10.34 4.01 -13.18
C GLN A 13 -9.03 4.77 -12.92
N ILE A 14 -7.88 4.09 -13.06
CA ILE A 14 -6.56 4.70 -12.92
C ILE A 14 -6.39 5.86 -13.90
N ASN A 15 -6.66 5.63 -15.19
CA ASN A 15 -6.50 6.65 -16.23
C ASN A 15 -7.38 7.88 -15.97
N ARG A 16 -8.63 7.68 -15.54
CA ARG A 16 -9.54 8.77 -15.20
C ARG A 16 -9.03 9.55 -13.99
N CYS A 17 -8.68 8.86 -12.91
CA CYS A 17 -8.17 9.48 -11.69
C CYS A 17 -6.89 10.29 -11.97
N VAL A 18 -5.94 9.70 -12.70
CA VAL A 18 -4.69 10.36 -13.12
C VAL A 18 -4.98 11.62 -13.94
N ALA A 19 -5.86 11.54 -14.95
CA ALA A 19 -6.18 12.69 -15.79
C ALA A 19 -6.82 13.84 -14.99
N GLU A 20 -7.75 13.54 -14.08
CA GLU A 20 -8.41 14.54 -13.25
C GLU A 20 -7.44 15.18 -12.23
N ILE A 21 -6.53 14.40 -11.63
CA ILE A 21 -5.47 14.93 -10.73
C ILE A 21 -4.52 15.87 -11.49
N LEU A 22 -4.09 15.49 -12.71
CA LEU A 22 -3.20 16.32 -13.51
C LEU A 22 -3.84 17.65 -13.95
N LEU A 23 -5.15 17.66 -14.19
CA LEU A 23 -5.87 18.91 -14.48
C LEU A 23 -5.84 19.89 -13.30
N ILE A 24 -5.75 19.38 -12.05
CA ILE A 24 -5.73 20.19 -10.84
C ILE A 24 -4.30 20.60 -10.45
N LEU A 25 -3.37 19.64 -10.45
CA LEU A 25 -1.99 19.85 -9.98
C LEU A 25 -1.03 20.32 -11.08
N GLY A 26 -1.41 20.18 -12.35
CA GLY A 26 -0.55 20.44 -13.51
C GLY A 26 0.20 19.19 -13.98
N TYR A 27 0.67 19.23 -15.22
CA TYR A 27 1.32 18.11 -15.89
C TYR A 27 2.77 17.85 -15.43
N GLU A 28 3.33 18.74 -14.60
CA GLU A 28 4.64 18.56 -13.95
C GLU A 28 4.54 17.60 -12.75
N CYS A 29 3.33 17.32 -12.25
CA CYS A 29 3.11 16.32 -11.22
C CYS A 29 3.47 14.92 -11.76
N ALA A 30 4.28 14.18 -11.01
CA ALA A 30 4.55 12.79 -11.32
C ALA A 30 3.61 11.88 -10.49
N LEU A 31 3.04 10.87 -11.16
CA LEU A 31 2.17 9.87 -10.53
C LEU A 31 2.72 8.47 -10.80
N VAL A 32 2.81 7.67 -9.75
CA VAL A 32 3.39 6.33 -9.76
C VAL A 32 2.42 5.35 -9.14
N VAL A 33 1.99 4.35 -9.91
CA VAL A 33 1.24 3.20 -9.39
C VAL A 33 2.23 2.21 -8.79
N HIS A 34 1.94 1.73 -7.59
CA HIS A 34 2.78 0.75 -6.89
C HIS A 34 1.96 -0.40 -6.29
N GLY A 35 2.39 -0.96 -5.15
CA GLY A 35 1.64 -1.99 -4.44
C GLY A 35 1.35 -3.25 -5.26
N SER A 36 0.17 -3.79 -5.08
CA SER A 36 -0.24 -5.06 -5.68
C SER A 36 -0.25 -5.03 -7.21
N ILE A 37 -0.60 -3.91 -7.83
CA ILE A 37 -0.58 -3.74 -9.29
C ILE A 37 0.85 -3.86 -9.82
N ALA A 38 1.79 -3.14 -9.23
CA ALA A 38 3.17 -3.14 -9.68
C ALA A 38 3.92 -4.45 -9.38
N LEU A 39 3.40 -5.25 -8.46
CA LEU A 39 3.93 -6.56 -8.06
C LEU A 39 3.20 -7.75 -8.70
N ASP A 40 2.35 -7.51 -9.72
CA ASP A 40 1.58 -8.55 -10.43
C ASP A 40 0.70 -9.43 -9.49
N ASP A 41 0.14 -8.84 -8.41
CA ASP A 41 -0.67 -9.53 -7.39
C ASP A 41 -1.99 -8.81 -7.10
N PHE A 42 -2.53 -8.10 -8.10
CA PHE A 42 -3.80 -7.38 -7.94
C PHE A 42 -4.99 -8.32 -8.04
N HIS A 43 -5.83 -8.34 -7.01
CA HIS A 43 -7.08 -9.09 -6.95
C HIS A 43 -8.24 -8.13 -6.72
N LEU A 44 -9.14 -8.01 -7.72
CA LEU A 44 -10.33 -7.16 -7.60
C LEU A 44 -11.20 -7.62 -6.42
N GLY A 45 -11.59 -6.68 -5.56
CA GLY A 45 -12.34 -6.94 -4.34
C GLY A 45 -11.47 -7.27 -3.11
N GLN A 46 -10.14 -7.37 -3.28
CA GLN A 46 -9.19 -7.64 -2.19
C GLN A 46 -7.98 -6.69 -2.20
N SER A 47 -7.78 -5.93 -3.27
CA SER A 47 -6.63 -5.05 -3.46
C SER A 47 -7.07 -3.64 -3.74
N ASP A 48 -6.31 -2.69 -3.22
CA ASP A 48 -6.42 -1.26 -3.51
C ASP A 48 -5.58 -0.89 -4.74
N ILE A 49 -5.86 0.26 -5.30
CA ILE A 49 -5.03 0.93 -6.30
C ILE A 49 -4.12 1.90 -5.54
N ASP A 50 -2.85 1.54 -5.39
CA ASP A 50 -1.86 2.32 -4.63
C ASP A 50 -1.18 3.33 -5.57
N ILE A 51 -1.27 4.63 -5.26
CA ILE A 51 -0.69 5.72 -6.07
C ILE A 51 0.13 6.67 -5.20
N LEU A 52 1.38 6.92 -5.58
CA LEU A 52 2.19 8.01 -5.05
C LEU A 52 2.21 9.17 -6.05
N GLY A 53 1.93 10.38 -5.56
CA GLY A 53 2.06 11.63 -6.29
C GLY A 53 3.24 12.46 -5.81
N PHE A 54 3.93 13.14 -6.72
CA PHE A 54 5.08 14.00 -6.42
C PHE A 54 4.92 15.34 -7.13
N VAL A 55 5.03 16.43 -6.37
CA VAL A 55 4.98 17.81 -6.88
C VAL A 55 6.26 18.54 -6.54
N ASP A 56 6.67 19.51 -7.39
CA ASP A 56 7.88 20.32 -7.21
C ASP A 56 7.61 21.55 -6.33
N ALA A 57 6.34 21.96 -6.20
CA ALA A 57 5.93 23.06 -5.34
C ALA A 57 4.67 22.67 -4.55
N PRO A 58 4.55 23.06 -3.28
CA PRO A 58 3.37 22.75 -2.48
C PRO A 58 2.08 23.28 -3.12
N PRO A 59 1.05 22.41 -3.30
CA PRO A 59 -0.23 22.83 -3.85
C PRO A 59 -0.97 23.79 -2.92
N THR A 60 -1.84 24.60 -3.49
CA THR A 60 -2.78 25.43 -2.72
C THR A 60 -3.84 24.58 -2.03
N ALA A 61 -4.47 25.12 -0.98
CA ALA A 61 -5.61 24.49 -0.31
C ALA A 61 -6.74 24.11 -1.27
N ALA A 62 -7.01 24.95 -2.27
CA ALA A 62 -8.02 24.66 -3.30
C ALA A 62 -7.64 23.47 -4.18
N GLN A 63 -6.37 23.32 -4.53
CA GLN A 63 -5.87 22.18 -5.29
C GLN A 63 -5.93 20.89 -4.47
N LEU A 64 -5.49 20.89 -3.20
CA LEU A 64 -5.57 19.72 -2.31
C LEU A 64 -7.02 19.29 -2.11
N ARG A 65 -7.93 20.25 -1.88
CA ARG A 65 -9.37 19.98 -1.79
C ARG A 65 -9.91 19.37 -3.09
N GLY A 66 -9.51 19.89 -4.24
CA GLY A 66 -9.91 19.36 -5.55
C GLY A 66 -9.42 17.93 -5.79
N VAL A 67 -8.16 17.64 -5.46
CA VAL A 67 -7.62 16.27 -5.54
C VAL A 67 -8.39 15.32 -4.62
N MET A 68 -8.71 15.74 -3.38
CA MET A 68 -9.52 14.93 -2.48
C MET A 68 -10.91 14.63 -3.04
N GLN A 69 -11.56 15.62 -3.71
CA GLN A 69 -12.84 15.39 -4.40
C GLN A 69 -12.73 14.31 -5.48
N VAL A 70 -11.65 14.36 -6.27
CA VAL A 70 -11.37 13.34 -7.30
C VAL A 70 -11.21 11.95 -6.66
N LEU A 71 -10.43 11.82 -5.60
CA LEU A 71 -10.16 10.56 -4.92
C LEU A 71 -11.45 9.95 -4.34
N VAL A 72 -12.23 10.72 -3.59
CA VAL A 72 -13.50 10.29 -3.02
C VAL A 72 -14.51 9.87 -4.11
N ALA A 73 -14.55 10.59 -5.24
CA ALA A 73 -15.47 10.29 -6.33
C ALA A 73 -15.06 9.07 -7.16
N ASN A 74 -13.75 8.83 -7.32
CA ASN A 74 -13.24 7.74 -8.15
C ASN A 74 -13.00 6.43 -7.39
N SER A 75 -12.73 6.46 -6.09
CA SER A 75 -12.49 5.27 -5.29
C SER A 75 -13.74 4.39 -5.19
N LEU A 76 -13.56 3.07 -5.14
CA LEU A 76 -14.61 2.04 -5.22
C LEU A 76 -15.31 1.94 -6.59
N GLN A 77 -14.67 2.41 -7.68
CA GLN A 77 -15.24 2.36 -9.03
C GLN A 77 -14.27 1.79 -10.08
N PRO A 78 -13.90 0.51 -10.06
CA PRO A 78 -14.44 -0.58 -9.22
C PRO A 78 -13.60 -0.93 -7.97
N ALA A 79 -12.40 -0.36 -7.79
CA ALA A 79 -11.50 -0.71 -6.70
C ALA A 79 -11.27 0.48 -5.74
N PRO A 80 -10.94 0.21 -4.48
CA PRO A 80 -10.48 1.24 -3.56
C PRO A 80 -9.22 1.91 -4.09
N ILE A 81 -8.99 3.18 -3.72
CA ILE A 81 -7.76 3.91 -4.03
C ILE A 81 -7.06 4.24 -2.71
N GLU A 82 -5.76 4.00 -2.67
CA GLU A 82 -4.86 4.56 -1.68
C GLU A 82 -3.93 5.56 -2.37
N PHE A 83 -3.83 6.78 -1.83
CA PHE A 83 -3.10 7.87 -2.46
C PHE A 83 -2.33 8.69 -1.45
N SER A 84 -1.04 8.93 -1.71
CA SER A 84 -0.23 9.87 -0.95
C SER A 84 0.45 10.86 -1.88
N LEU A 85 0.27 12.18 -1.61
CA LEU A 85 0.93 13.27 -2.33
C LEU A 85 2.09 13.81 -1.49
N LEU A 86 3.28 13.85 -2.09
CA LEU A 86 4.50 14.30 -1.45
C LEU A 86 5.12 15.49 -2.19
N ASP A 87 5.83 16.34 -1.45
CA ASP A 87 6.79 17.25 -2.05
C ASP A 87 7.98 16.43 -2.58
N ARG A 88 8.39 16.65 -3.84
CA ARG A 88 9.51 15.93 -4.46
C ARG A 88 10.83 16.14 -3.71
N ALA A 89 10.98 17.27 -3.02
CA ALA A 89 12.15 17.54 -2.18
C ALA A 89 12.33 16.49 -1.07
N VAL A 90 11.27 15.83 -0.61
CA VAL A 90 11.32 14.74 0.37
C VAL A 90 12.18 13.57 -0.12
N LEU A 91 12.19 13.30 -1.43
CA LEU A 91 12.99 12.21 -2.02
C LEU A 91 14.51 12.46 -1.91
N ALA A 92 14.92 13.72 -1.88
CA ALA A 92 16.35 14.09 -1.75
C ALA A 92 16.82 14.15 -0.29
N ALA A 93 15.89 14.40 0.65
CA ALA A 93 16.17 14.52 2.09
C ALA A 93 15.15 13.71 2.89
N TRP A 94 15.12 12.40 2.62
CA TRP A 94 14.15 11.49 3.24
C TRP A 94 14.29 11.47 4.76
N VAL A 95 13.15 11.57 5.43
CA VAL A 95 13.01 11.41 6.89
C VAL A 95 11.91 10.39 7.17
N HIS A 96 12.03 9.65 8.24
CA HIS A 96 10.99 8.72 8.70
C HIS A 96 10.51 9.14 10.10
N PRO A 97 9.17 9.24 10.36
CA PRO A 97 8.06 9.15 9.42
C PRO A 97 8.07 10.28 8.38
N ALA A 98 7.71 9.95 7.14
CA ALA A 98 7.75 10.93 6.06
C ALA A 98 6.57 11.90 6.08
N PRO A 99 6.81 13.20 5.80
CA PRO A 99 5.74 14.16 5.63
C PRO A 99 4.98 13.91 4.32
N PHE A 100 3.66 14.11 4.35
CA PHE A 100 2.81 14.13 3.17
C PHE A 100 1.96 15.40 3.10
N LEU A 101 1.61 15.80 1.88
CA LEU A 101 0.76 16.96 1.60
C LEU A 101 -0.72 16.58 1.57
N LEU A 102 -1.03 15.37 1.11
CA LEU A 102 -2.37 14.80 1.10
C LEU A 102 -2.26 13.29 1.21
N HIS A 103 -3.18 12.67 1.98
CA HIS A 103 -3.33 11.22 2.03
C HIS A 103 -4.80 10.85 1.96
N TYR A 104 -5.12 9.78 1.24
CA TYR A 104 -6.43 9.18 1.15
C TYR A 104 -6.33 7.66 1.13
N GLY A 105 -7.23 7.01 1.84
CA GLY A 105 -7.54 5.59 1.79
C GLY A 105 -8.99 5.39 2.22
N GLU A 106 -9.57 4.22 2.04
CA GLU A 106 -10.98 3.99 2.34
C GLU A 106 -11.32 4.13 3.83
N SER A 107 -10.40 3.83 4.73
CA SER A 107 -10.54 4.09 6.17
C SER A 107 -10.73 5.58 6.50
N TRP A 108 -10.25 6.46 5.63
CA TRP A 108 -10.35 7.92 5.79
C TRP A 108 -11.57 8.53 5.07
N ARG A 109 -12.31 7.74 4.26
CA ARG A 109 -13.41 8.25 3.42
C ARG A 109 -14.42 9.11 4.20
N ALA A 110 -14.88 8.63 5.36
CA ALA A 110 -15.88 9.36 6.16
C ALA A 110 -15.31 10.71 6.66
N ALA A 111 -14.08 10.72 7.18
CA ALA A 111 -13.41 11.92 7.65
C ALA A 111 -13.14 12.91 6.50
N MET A 112 -12.69 12.42 5.33
CA MET A 112 -12.41 13.26 4.17
C MET A 112 -13.70 13.82 3.54
N THR A 113 -14.78 13.05 3.54
CA THR A 113 -16.09 13.55 3.10
C THR A 113 -16.59 14.68 4.01
N ALA A 114 -16.42 14.55 5.33
CA ALA A 114 -16.74 15.63 6.28
C ALA A 114 -15.84 16.86 6.07
N ALA A 115 -14.53 16.66 5.86
CA ALA A 115 -13.58 17.73 5.56
C ALA A 115 -13.94 18.50 4.28
N LEU A 116 -14.40 17.79 3.24
CA LEU A 116 -14.85 18.42 1.99
C LEU A 116 -16.10 19.28 2.18
N ALA A 117 -16.96 18.95 3.15
CA ALA A 117 -18.15 19.73 3.50
C ALA A 117 -17.86 20.92 4.42
N ASP A 118 -16.71 20.92 5.11
CA ASP A 118 -16.31 22.01 6.01
C ASP A 118 -15.55 23.11 5.25
N PRO A 119 -16.09 24.34 5.14
CA PRO A 119 -15.40 25.45 4.47
C PRO A 119 -14.15 25.96 5.24
N HIS A 120 -13.99 25.57 6.49
CA HIS A 120 -12.88 26.00 7.37
C HIS A 120 -11.83 24.92 7.57
N HIS A 121 -11.95 23.75 6.88
CA HIS A 121 -10.96 22.69 6.99
C HIS A 121 -9.57 23.16 6.53
N ASP A 122 -8.58 22.92 7.37
CA ASP A 122 -7.19 23.23 7.03
C ASP A 122 -6.56 22.14 6.16
N TRP A 123 -6.52 22.40 4.86
CA TRP A 123 -5.92 21.51 3.84
C TRP A 123 -4.40 21.60 3.79
N LEU A 124 -3.76 22.56 4.47
CA LEU A 124 -2.32 22.80 4.38
C LEU A 124 -1.55 22.21 5.57
N THR A 125 -2.23 21.62 6.54
CA THR A 125 -1.57 20.95 7.66
C THR A 125 -0.76 19.76 7.16
N VAL A 126 0.57 19.84 7.25
CA VAL A 126 1.48 18.72 6.96
C VAL A 126 1.36 17.68 8.06
N ARG A 127 1.16 16.44 7.66
CA ARG A 127 1.12 15.26 8.54
C ARG A 127 2.22 14.30 8.15
N HIS A 128 2.49 13.32 9.00
CA HIS A 128 3.52 12.31 8.78
C HIS A 128 2.88 10.92 8.77
N ASP A 129 3.39 10.08 7.88
CA ASP A 129 2.94 8.71 7.72
C ASP A 129 4.11 7.74 7.96
N PRO A 130 4.01 6.88 8.99
CA PRO A 130 5.04 5.90 9.28
C PRO A 130 5.14 4.77 8.23
N ASP A 131 4.16 4.65 7.34
CA ASP A 131 4.04 3.58 6.35
C ASP A 131 4.71 3.92 5.01
N LEU A 132 4.90 5.21 4.71
CA LEU A 132 5.42 5.68 3.43
C LEU A 132 6.78 5.11 3.03
N SER A 133 7.66 4.77 3.98
CA SER A 133 8.95 4.15 3.63
C SER A 133 8.78 2.76 3.03
N ALA A 134 7.77 1.99 3.44
CA ALA A 134 7.42 0.71 2.82
C ALA A 134 6.85 0.91 1.41
N HIS A 135 5.96 1.89 1.23
CA HIS A 135 5.40 2.27 -0.08
C HIS A 135 6.51 2.69 -1.05
N LEU A 136 7.47 3.50 -0.59
CA LEU A 136 8.63 3.89 -1.40
C LEU A 136 9.53 2.71 -1.76
N ALA A 137 9.74 1.76 -0.87
CA ALA A 137 10.52 0.56 -1.17
C ALA A 137 9.89 -0.24 -2.31
N VAL A 138 8.57 -0.41 -2.29
CA VAL A 138 7.82 -1.05 -3.38
C VAL A 138 7.89 -0.23 -4.67
N ALA A 139 7.66 1.08 -4.58
CA ALA A 139 7.68 1.97 -5.73
C ALA A 139 9.08 2.08 -6.36
N HIS A 140 10.15 2.09 -5.55
CA HIS A 140 11.53 2.00 -6.03
C HIS A 140 11.79 0.71 -6.80
N ALA A 141 11.35 -0.43 -6.25
CA ALA A 141 11.62 -1.74 -6.83
C ALA A 141 10.81 -2.02 -8.11
N ARG A 142 9.54 -1.58 -8.16
CA ARG A 142 8.56 -2.01 -9.17
C ARG A 142 7.58 -0.92 -9.61
N GLY A 143 7.67 0.31 -9.10
CA GLY A 143 6.73 1.38 -9.40
C GLY A 143 6.55 1.63 -10.90
N ILE A 144 5.32 1.85 -11.32
CA ILE A 144 4.92 2.12 -12.70
C ILE A 144 4.60 3.61 -12.80
N VAL A 145 5.44 4.38 -13.47
CA VAL A 145 5.19 5.80 -13.74
C VAL A 145 4.04 5.90 -14.74
N VAL A 146 2.92 6.48 -14.33
CA VAL A 146 1.72 6.68 -15.17
C VAL A 146 1.55 8.12 -15.63
N ALA A 147 2.26 9.08 -15.00
CA ALA A 147 2.33 10.48 -15.43
C ALA A 147 3.61 11.14 -14.96
N GLY A 148 4.06 12.15 -15.68
CA GLY A 148 5.27 12.93 -15.38
C GLY A 148 6.55 12.08 -15.41
N ALA A 149 7.58 12.54 -14.70
CA ALA A 149 8.84 11.82 -14.55
C ALA A 149 9.35 11.95 -13.12
N VAL A 150 9.74 10.83 -12.50
CA VAL A 150 10.32 10.80 -11.16
C VAL A 150 11.27 9.60 -11.03
N THR A 151 12.36 9.80 -10.31
CA THR A 151 13.22 8.72 -9.84
C THR A 151 13.04 8.58 -8.35
N ILE A 152 12.56 7.43 -7.91
CA ILE A 152 12.34 7.14 -6.50
C ILE A 152 13.58 6.45 -5.96
N PRO A 153 14.32 7.05 -4.99
CA PRO A 153 15.45 6.39 -4.34
C PRO A 153 14.97 5.24 -3.45
N ALA A 154 15.83 4.26 -3.22
CA ALA A 154 15.57 3.27 -2.19
C ALA A 154 15.57 3.95 -0.80
N PRO A 155 14.58 3.73 0.06
CA PRO A 155 14.67 4.14 1.45
C PRO A 155 15.84 3.39 2.15
N THR A 156 16.32 3.93 3.26
CA THR A 156 17.29 3.18 4.07
C THR A 156 16.65 1.89 4.59
N VAL A 157 17.47 0.86 4.84
CA VAL A 157 16.97 -0.40 5.42
C VAL A 157 16.30 -0.14 6.78
N ALA A 158 16.82 0.80 7.57
CA ALA A 158 16.27 1.16 8.86
C ALA A 158 14.87 1.79 8.73
N ASP A 159 14.68 2.74 7.80
CA ASP A 159 13.39 3.40 7.58
C ASP A 159 12.36 2.44 6.99
N ALA A 160 12.78 1.61 6.01
CA ALA A 160 11.92 0.56 5.45
C ALA A 160 11.48 -0.44 6.53
N TRP A 161 12.40 -0.83 7.42
CA TRP A 161 12.08 -1.71 8.54
C TRP A 161 11.12 -1.06 9.54
N ALA A 162 11.33 0.20 9.89
CA ALA A 162 10.45 0.92 10.80
C ALA A 162 9.01 1.00 10.27
N ALA A 163 8.85 1.24 8.94
CA ALA A 163 7.55 1.24 8.29
C ALA A 163 6.90 -0.15 8.27
N VAL A 164 7.65 -1.18 7.87
CA VAL A 164 7.16 -2.56 7.87
C VAL A 164 6.78 -3.01 9.28
N TRP A 165 7.59 -2.67 10.29
CA TRP A 165 7.28 -2.99 11.68
C TRP A 165 6.00 -2.30 12.16
N TYR A 166 5.78 -1.05 11.76
CA TYR A 166 4.55 -0.33 12.06
C TYR A 166 3.31 -1.06 11.55
N ASP A 167 3.37 -1.62 10.34
CA ASP A 167 2.29 -2.36 9.70
C ASP A 167 2.01 -3.75 10.35
N ILE A 168 3.05 -4.43 10.87
CA ILE A 168 2.91 -5.80 11.39
C ILE A 168 2.87 -5.91 12.92
N LYS A 169 3.16 -4.84 13.67
CA LYS A 169 3.28 -4.90 15.15
C LYS A 169 1.99 -5.36 15.84
N ASP A 170 0.85 -5.05 15.27
CA ASP A 170 -0.48 -5.36 15.80
C ASP A 170 -1.10 -6.61 15.12
N ALA A 171 -0.28 -7.42 14.44
CA ALA A 171 -0.71 -8.60 13.68
C ALA A 171 -1.52 -9.61 14.52
N ALA A 172 -1.16 -9.77 15.80
CA ALA A 172 -1.88 -10.70 16.69
C ALA A 172 -3.33 -10.23 16.97
N GLU A 173 -3.58 -8.93 17.01
CA GLU A 173 -4.91 -8.37 17.25
C GLU A 173 -5.79 -8.45 15.99
N GLN A 174 -5.18 -8.35 14.82
CA GLN A 174 -5.87 -8.26 13.52
C GLN A 174 -6.12 -9.62 12.86
N VAL A 175 -5.36 -10.68 13.23
CA VAL A 175 -5.33 -11.94 12.47
C VAL A 175 -6.69 -12.67 12.39
N VAL A 176 -7.57 -12.45 13.35
CA VAL A 176 -8.90 -13.10 13.36
C VAL A 176 -9.83 -12.45 12.33
N ASP A 177 -9.78 -11.14 12.23
CA ASP A 177 -10.64 -10.37 11.34
C ASP A 177 -10.08 -10.34 9.89
N GLU A 178 -8.75 -10.25 9.73
CA GLU A 178 -8.06 -10.12 8.44
C GLU A 178 -6.96 -11.18 8.23
N PRO A 179 -7.26 -12.48 8.35
CA PRO A 179 -6.23 -13.53 8.34
C PRO A 179 -5.39 -13.57 7.06
N VAL A 180 -6.00 -13.34 5.91
CA VAL A 180 -5.29 -13.33 4.61
C VAL A 180 -4.28 -12.19 4.55
N TYR A 181 -4.72 -10.99 4.94
CA TYR A 181 -3.84 -9.81 4.97
C TYR A 181 -2.65 -10.04 5.91
N VAL A 182 -2.94 -10.36 7.17
CA VAL A 182 -1.95 -10.47 8.24
C VAL A 182 -0.91 -11.55 7.94
N ILE A 183 -1.36 -12.78 7.66
CA ILE A 183 -0.46 -13.92 7.45
C ILE A 183 0.43 -13.70 6.21
N LEU A 184 -0.13 -13.26 5.09
CA LEU A 184 0.67 -13.04 3.88
C LEU A 184 1.60 -11.82 4.02
N ASN A 185 1.21 -10.81 4.79
CA ASN A 185 2.08 -9.68 5.11
C ASN A 185 3.28 -10.10 5.97
N LEU A 186 3.07 -10.95 6.96
CA LEU A 186 4.16 -11.56 7.74
C LEU A 186 5.08 -12.42 6.86
N CYS A 187 4.51 -13.22 5.94
CA CYS A 187 5.30 -14.03 5.02
C CYS A 187 6.19 -13.16 4.11
N ARG A 188 5.63 -12.11 3.46
CA ARG A 188 6.46 -11.22 2.62
C ARG A 188 7.52 -10.48 3.43
N THR A 189 7.23 -10.14 4.69
CA THR A 189 8.18 -9.51 5.61
C THR A 189 9.31 -10.46 5.97
N LEU A 190 9.02 -11.73 6.28
CA LEU A 190 10.02 -12.76 6.54
C LEU A 190 10.94 -12.95 5.33
N TRP A 191 10.38 -13.03 4.12
CA TRP A 191 11.17 -13.12 2.89
C TRP A 191 12.07 -11.90 2.69
N TRP A 192 11.51 -10.69 2.87
CA TRP A 192 12.29 -9.46 2.74
C TRP A 192 13.44 -9.40 3.76
N ARG A 193 13.20 -9.81 5.00
CA ARG A 193 14.24 -9.88 6.04
C ARG A 193 15.38 -10.83 5.67
N GLN A 194 15.05 -11.97 5.08
CA GLN A 194 16.03 -13.00 4.69
C GLN A 194 16.83 -12.63 3.44
N THR A 195 16.23 -11.89 2.51
CA THR A 195 16.78 -11.73 1.15
C THR A 195 17.00 -10.29 0.71
N GLY A 196 16.37 -9.32 1.38
CA GLY A 196 16.29 -7.92 0.93
C GLY A 196 15.37 -7.69 -0.27
N GLN A 197 14.67 -8.72 -0.78
CA GLN A 197 13.85 -8.61 -1.97
C GLN A 197 12.42 -8.19 -1.63
N VAL A 198 11.92 -7.17 -2.33
CA VAL A 198 10.51 -6.76 -2.28
C VAL A 198 9.69 -7.69 -3.16
N VAL A 199 8.69 -8.33 -2.56
CA VAL A 199 7.76 -9.25 -3.25
C VAL A 199 6.32 -8.94 -2.87
N SER A 200 5.36 -9.48 -3.65
CA SER A 200 3.94 -9.39 -3.32
C SER A 200 3.57 -10.25 -2.11
N LYS A 201 2.36 -10.05 -1.57
CA LYS A 201 1.82 -10.86 -0.47
C LYS A 201 1.74 -12.34 -0.86
N SER A 202 1.19 -12.64 -2.05
CA SER A 202 1.10 -14.03 -2.55
C SER A 202 2.47 -14.65 -2.77
N ALA A 203 3.37 -13.95 -3.46
CA ALA A 203 4.73 -14.44 -3.69
C ALA A 203 5.49 -14.65 -2.38
N GLY A 204 5.35 -13.75 -1.39
CA GLY A 204 5.93 -13.93 -0.06
C GLY A 204 5.47 -15.21 0.61
N GLY A 205 4.16 -15.49 0.59
CA GLY A 205 3.60 -16.74 1.10
C GLY A 205 4.16 -17.97 0.39
N GLU A 206 4.20 -17.96 -0.94
CA GLU A 206 4.72 -19.07 -1.76
C GLU A 206 6.22 -19.33 -1.52
N LEU A 207 7.02 -18.26 -1.44
CA LEU A 207 8.48 -18.35 -1.28
C LEU A 207 8.91 -18.84 0.11
N VAL A 208 8.16 -18.50 1.18
CA VAL A 208 8.48 -18.98 2.52
C VAL A 208 7.86 -20.34 2.84
N LEU A 209 6.79 -20.74 2.13
CA LEU A 209 6.07 -22.01 2.40
C LEU A 209 6.98 -23.25 2.49
N PRO A 210 8.02 -23.44 1.64
CA PRO A 210 8.93 -24.57 1.74
C PRO A 210 9.76 -24.63 3.04
N GLN A 211 9.86 -23.51 3.77
CA GLN A 211 10.58 -23.40 5.04
C GLN A 211 9.67 -23.65 6.25
N LEU A 212 8.36 -23.79 6.03
CA LEU A 212 7.34 -23.91 7.07
C LEU A 212 6.89 -25.36 7.25
N SER A 213 6.35 -25.66 8.42
CA SER A 213 5.81 -26.99 8.74
C SER A 213 4.61 -26.87 9.69
N GLY A 214 3.91 -27.98 9.93
CA GLY A 214 2.81 -28.04 10.88
C GLY A 214 1.68 -27.05 10.61
N ASP A 215 1.16 -26.43 11.67
CA ASP A 215 0.06 -25.46 11.61
C ASP A 215 0.40 -24.27 10.75
N VAL A 216 1.66 -23.78 10.78
CA VAL A 216 2.07 -22.61 10.01
C VAL A 216 1.98 -22.87 8.50
N ALA A 217 2.48 -24.02 8.04
CA ALA A 217 2.39 -24.39 6.61
C ALA A 217 0.92 -24.58 6.17
N LEU A 218 0.08 -25.18 7.02
CA LEU A 218 -1.34 -25.35 6.73
C LEU A 218 -2.08 -24.03 6.62
N VAL A 219 -1.84 -23.11 7.55
CA VAL A 219 -2.49 -21.77 7.53
C VAL A 219 -2.01 -20.96 6.33
N VAL A 220 -0.71 -20.92 6.04
CA VAL A 220 -0.18 -20.20 4.87
C VAL A 220 -0.75 -20.76 3.57
N THR A 221 -0.85 -22.08 3.44
CA THR A 221 -1.51 -22.74 2.29
C THR A 221 -2.98 -22.32 2.17
N GLY A 222 -3.70 -22.30 3.30
CA GLY A 222 -5.11 -21.91 3.34
C GLY A 222 -5.34 -20.45 2.96
N VAL A 223 -4.54 -19.50 3.48
CA VAL A 223 -4.69 -18.08 3.13
C VAL A 223 -4.27 -17.79 1.68
N LEU A 224 -3.30 -18.50 1.12
CA LEU A 224 -2.97 -18.43 -0.30
C LEU A 224 -4.13 -18.93 -1.17
N ALA A 225 -4.82 -19.99 -0.78
CA ALA A 225 -6.00 -20.48 -1.46
C ALA A 225 -7.15 -19.47 -1.41
N LEU A 226 -7.44 -18.90 -0.22
CA LEU A 226 -8.43 -17.82 -0.05
C LEU A 226 -8.11 -16.59 -0.91
N ARG A 227 -6.82 -16.21 -0.99
CA ARG A 227 -6.37 -15.10 -1.83
C ARG A 227 -6.66 -15.34 -3.31
N ARG A 228 -6.58 -16.58 -3.77
CA ARG A 228 -6.94 -16.98 -5.15
C ARG A 228 -8.45 -17.08 -5.40
N GLY A 229 -9.27 -16.96 -4.34
CA GLY A 229 -10.73 -17.07 -4.43
C GLY A 229 -11.27 -18.47 -4.15
N ASP A 230 -10.43 -19.41 -3.69
CA ASP A 230 -10.87 -20.76 -3.31
C ASP A 230 -11.68 -20.70 -1.99
N ALA A 231 -12.68 -21.56 -1.85
CA ALA A 231 -13.45 -21.69 -0.62
C ALA A 231 -12.69 -22.60 0.37
N VAL A 232 -11.99 -21.99 1.32
CA VAL A 232 -11.22 -22.71 2.36
C VAL A 232 -11.66 -22.24 3.73
N GLN A 233 -11.81 -23.16 4.66
CA GLN A 233 -12.05 -22.86 6.07
C GLN A 233 -10.71 -22.82 6.81
N LEU A 234 -10.41 -21.67 7.40
CA LEU A 234 -9.24 -21.53 8.28
C LEU A 234 -9.50 -22.14 9.65
N PRO A 235 -8.43 -22.53 10.37
CA PRO A 235 -8.54 -23.07 11.70
C PRO A 235 -9.02 -22.03 12.73
N ALA A 236 -9.32 -22.49 13.94
CA ALA A 236 -9.80 -21.62 15.04
C ALA A 236 -8.77 -20.51 15.38
N ALA A 237 -9.27 -19.40 15.92
CA ALA A 237 -8.49 -18.22 16.31
C ALA A 237 -7.20 -18.54 17.11
N ALA A 238 -7.27 -19.49 18.05
CA ALA A 238 -6.10 -19.90 18.83
C ALA A 238 -4.95 -20.47 17.97
N VAL A 239 -5.25 -21.10 16.83
CA VAL A 239 -4.24 -21.57 15.90
C VAL A 239 -3.65 -20.39 15.12
N LEU A 240 -4.49 -19.45 14.65
CA LEU A 240 -4.05 -18.25 13.94
C LEU A 240 -3.09 -17.42 14.81
N HIS A 241 -3.42 -17.20 16.08
CA HIS A 241 -2.53 -16.48 17.01
C HIS A 241 -1.17 -17.19 17.20
N ARG A 242 -1.15 -18.52 17.31
CA ARG A 242 0.12 -19.28 17.40
C ARG A 242 0.96 -19.13 16.13
N VAL A 243 0.30 -19.16 14.96
CA VAL A 243 0.97 -18.98 13.66
C VAL A 243 1.58 -17.58 13.54
N VAL A 244 0.85 -16.54 13.94
CA VAL A 244 1.37 -15.16 13.98
C VAL A 244 2.59 -15.07 14.91
N ALA A 245 2.50 -15.63 16.14
CA ALA A 245 3.62 -15.61 17.07
C ALA A 245 4.87 -16.27 16.48
N GLU A 246 4.73 -17.46 15.86
CA GLU A 246 5.86 -18.15 15.23
C GLU A 246 6.45 -17.37 14.04
N LEU A 247 5.62 -16.76 13.19
CA LEU A 247 6.11 -15.95 12.08
C LEU A 247 6.85 -14.71 12.58
N LEU A 248 6.35 -14.02 13.62
CA LEU A 248 7.04 -12.88 14.23
C LEU A 248 8.39 -13.28 14.86
N GLU A 249 8.46 -14.43 15.54
CA GLU A 249 9.73 -14.95 16.06
C GLU A 249 10.74 -15.23 14.95
N ARG A 250 10.31 -15.82 13.83
CA ARG A 250 11.17 -16.05 12.65
C ARG A 250 11.66 -14.74 12.02
N ILE A 251 10.80 -13.72 11.94
CA ILE A 251 11.14 -12.38 11.44
C ILE A 251 12.17 -11.71 12.35
N ALA A 252 12.03 -11.86 13.67
CA ALA A 252 12.97 -11.28 14.64
C ALA A 252 14.34 -11.97 14.62
N GLY A 253 14.39 -13.24 14.27
CA GLY A 253 15.63 -14.06 14.20
C GLY A 253 16.35 -14.04 12.84
N SER A 254 15.79 -13.33 11.83
CA SER A 254 16.28 -13.31 10.45
C SER A 254 17.10 -12.06 10.09
#